data_43c463faf3425de50d5a76cc12f34038
#
_entry.id   43c463faf3425de50d5a76cc12f34038
#
_cell.length_a   1.000
_cell.length_b   1.000
_cell.length_c   1.000
_cell.angle_alpha   90.00
_cell.angle_beta   90.00
_cell.angle_gamma   90.00
#
_symmetry.space_group_name_H-M   'P 1'
#
loop_
_entity.id
_entity.type
_entity.pdbx_description
1 polymer ?
#
loop_
_entity_poly.entity_id
_entity_poly.type
_entity_poly.pdbx_seq_one_letter_code
_entity_poly.pdbx_strand_id
1 'polypeptide(L)'
;MSPVQGAKQRVNEIKQREDYRPFGASVLKDKASKYFDIEDSPYMLYSCNVKDDRLKELTHVDGSCRPQTVDNSNPIFEELLYEVEKLTGLPILLNTSLNIQGKPICGKIEQAKQIKGLDNLIIGNERH
;
A
#
# COMPACT_ATOMS: atom_id res chain seq x y z
N MET A 1 -5.12 -1.35 1.95
CA MET A 1 -5.68 -2.71 2.10
C MET A 1 -4.54 -3.64 2.49
N SER A 2 -4.75 -4.52 3.47
CA SER A 2 -3.74 -5.53 3.86
C SER A 2 -3.44 -6.46 2.66
N PRO A 3 -2.19 -6.96 2.49
CA PRO A 3 -1.80 -7.84 1.38
C PRO A 3 -2.30 -9.27 1.56
N VAL A 4 -3.60 -9.42 1.81
CA VAL A 4 -4.26 -10.73 1.86
C VAL A 4 -4.67 -11.18 0.46
N GLN A 5 -4.92 -12.47 0.30
CA GLN A 5 -5.33 -13.05 -0.97
C GLN A 5 -6.54 -12.31 -1.57
N GLY A 6 -6.45 -11.93 -2.84
CA GLY A 6 -7.47 -11.18 -3.57
C GLY A 6 -7.40 -9.65 -3.42
N ALA A 7 -6.53 -9.12 -2.57
CA ALA A 7 -6.40 -7.68 -2.37
C ALA A 7 -5.93 -6.96 -3.64
N LYS A 8 -4.96 -7.54 -4.35
CA LYS A 8 -4.46 -7.01 -5.63
C LYS A 8 -5.57 -6.92 -6.67
N GLN A 9 -6.33 -8.02 -6.85
CA GLN A 9 -7.44 -8.06 -7.82
C GLN A 9 -8.48 -6.99 -7.49
N ARG A 10 -8.94 -6.90 -6.24
CA ARG A 10 -9.91 -5.88 -5.81
C ARG A 10 -9.43 -4.45 -6.10
N VAL A 11 -8.18 -4.12 -5.80
CA VAL A 11 -7.64 -2.78 -6.07
C VAL A 11 -7.52 -2.54 -7.57
N ASN A 12 -7.14 -3.54 -8.38
CA ASN A 12 -7.09 -3.41 -9.83
C ASN A 12 -8.48 -3.15 -10.44
N GLU A 13 -9.52 -3.83 -9.95
CA GLU A 13 -10.92 -3.60 -10.36
C GLU A 13 -11.36 -2.16 -10.07
N ILE A 14 -11.13 -1.67 -8.84
CA ILE A 14 -11.45 -0.29 -8.43
C ILE A 14 -10.72 0.74 -9.32
N LYS A 15 -9.45 0.49 -9.61
CA LYS A 15 -8.60 1.39 -10.41
C LYS A 15 -8.76 1.19 -11.91
N GLN A 16 -9.47 0.17 -12.37
CA GLN A 16 -9.55 -0.25 -13.78
C GLN A 16 -8.15 -0.47 -14.38
N ARG A 17 -7.30 -1.20 -13.65
CA ARG A 17 -5.87 -1.34 -13.89
C ARG A 17 -5.52 -2.76 -14.30
N GLU A 18 -4.50 -2.92 -15.16
CA GLU A 18 -4.01 -4.23 -15.60
C GLU A 18 -3.37 -5.02 -14.45
N ASP A 19 -3.62 -6.34 -14.42
CA ASP A 19 -3.19 -7.25 -13.35
C ASP A 19 -1.68 -7.41 -13.23
N TYR A 20 -0.92 -7.21 -14.33
CA TYR A 20 0.54 -7.35 -14.33
C TYR A 20 1.27 -6.20 -13.63
N ARG A 21 0.61 -5.07 -13.41
CA ARG A 21 1.25 -3.90 -12.79
C ARG A 21 1.45 -4.13 -11.30
N PRO A 22 2.68 -3.87 -10.79
CA PRO A 22 2.99 -4.07 -9.39
C PRO A 22 2.37 -2.99 -8.49
N PHE A 23 2.19 -3.36 -7.22
CA PHE A 23 1.89 -2.43 -6.15
C PHE A 23 3.15 -2.13 -5.32
N GLY A 24 3.15 -0.99 -4.63
CA GLY A 24 4.06 -0.75 -3.53
C GLY A 24 3.51 -1.32 -2.23
N ALA A 25 4.33 -1.29 -1.20
CA ALA A 25 3.96 -1.67 0.16
C ALA A 25 4.27 -0.52 1.11
N SER A 26 3.37 -0.22 2.05
CA SER A 26 3.71 0.60 3.23
C SER A 26 3.90 -0.32 4.41
N VAL A 27 5.03 -0.19 5.11
CA VAL A 27 5.46 -1.08 6.21
C VAL A 27 6.03 -0.26 7.35
N LEU A 28 5.85 -0.71 8.60
CA LEU A 28 6.53 -0.11 9.75
C LEU A 28 8.05 -0.19 9.58
N LYS A 29 8.76 0.94 9.77
CA LYS A 29 10.20 1.06 9.56
C LYS A 29 11.00 0.07 10.43
N ASP A 30 10.65 -0.06 11.69
CA ASP A 30 11.30 -0.95 12.67
C ASP A 30 11.12 -2.45 12.33
N LYS A 31 10.19 -2.78 11.44
CA LYS A 31 9.88 -4.15 10.99
C LYS A 31 10.19 -4.42 9.52
N ALA A 32 10.61 -3.40 8.78
CA ALA A 32 10.82 -3.50 7.32
C ALA A 32 11.81 -4.61 6.94
N SER A 33 12.95 -4.71 7.64
CA SER A 33 13.99 -5.71 7.38
C SER A 33 13.55 -7.16 7.57
N LYS A 34 12.46 -7.39 8.33
CA LYS A 34 11.86 -8.72 8.50
C LYS A 34 11.20 -9.23 7.22
N TYR A 35 10.59 -8.33 6.46
CA TYR A 35 9.77 -8.66 5.29
C TYR A 35 10.42 -8.34 3.96
N PHE A 36 11.32 -7.38 3.96
CA PHE A 36 12.00 -6.87 2.77
C PHE A 36 13.51 -6.83 2.97
N ASP A 37 14.25 -6.95 1.89
CA ASP A 37 15.71 -6.78 1.92
C ASP A 37 16.09 -5.30 1.85
N ILE A 38 15.57 -4.54 2.82
CA ILE A 38 15.78 -3.09 2.97
C ILE A 38 15.51 -2.67 4.42
N GLU A 39 16.24 -1.68 4.91
CA GLU A 39 16.08 -1.14 6.25
C GLU A 39 15.24 0.15 6.24
N ASP A 40 15.46 1.02 5.25
CA ASP A 40 14.80 2.32 5.16
C ASP A 40 14.51 2.73 3.71
N SER A 41 13.29 3.17 3.45
CA SER A 41 12.82 3.65 2.14
C SER A 41 11.60 4.56 2.30
N PRO A 42 11.72 5.75 2.89
CA PRO A 42 10.56 6.58 3.22
C PRO A 42 9.82 7.10 1.99
N TYR A 43 10.48 7.14 0.82
CA TYR A 43 9.94 7.72 -0.41
C TYR A 43 9.77 6.73 -1.57
N MET A 44 9.80 5.42 -1.28
CA MET A 44 9.62 4.37 -2.31
C MET A 44 10.62 4.43 -3.47
N LEU A 45 11.86 4.88 -3.23
CA LEU A 45 12.87 5.08 -4.28
C LEU A 45 13.57 3.78 -4.69
N TYR A 46 13.57 2.79 -3.81
CA TYR A 46 14.35 1.56 -3.98
C TYR A 46 13.44 0.36 -4.18
N SER A 47 13.86 -0.52 -5.09
CA SER A 47 13.30 -1.86 -5.25
C SER A 47 14.15 -2.85 -4.48
N CYS A 48 13.52 -3.80 -3.82
CA CYS A 48 14.18 -4.83 -3.01
C CYS A 48 13.44 -6.17 -3.09
N ASN A 49 14.09 -7.22 -2.64
CA ASN A 49 13.47 -8.55 -2.61
C ASN A 49 12.49 -8.66 -1.43
N VAL A 50 11.43 -9.43 -1.65
CA VAL A 50 10.47 -9.80 -0.62
C VAL A 50 10.90 -11.11 0.02
N LYS A 51 10.93 -11.15 1.36
CA LYS A 51 11.40 -12.31 2.14
C LYS A 51 10.27 -13.22 2.62
N ASP A 52 9.02 -12.78 2.58
CA ASP A 52 7.87 -13.48 3.15
C ASP A 52 6.86 -13.85 2.05
N ASP A 53 6.60 -15.16 1.91
CA ASP A 53 5.70 -15.70 0.90
C ASP A 53 4.24 -15.22 1.02
N ARG A 54 3.84 -14.74 2.20
CA ARG A 54 2.51 -14.16 2.41
C ARG A 54 2.31 -12.86 1.66
N LEU A 55 3.40 -12.24 1.17
CA LEU A 55 3.41 -10.97 0.47
C LEU A 55 3.39 -11.10 -1.07
N LYS A 56 3.01 -12.27 -1.59
CA LYS A 56 2.95 -12.52 -3.05
C LYS A 56 2.09 -11.50 -3.81
N GLU A 57 1.04 -10.99 -3.17
CA GLU A 57 0.18 -9.94 -3.75
C GLU A 57 0.91 -8.60 -4.00
N LEU A 58 2.07 -8.39 -3.36
CA LEU A 58 2.89 -7.19 -3.49
C LEU A 58 4.05 -7.36 -4.48
N THR A 59 4.37 -8.60 -4.84
CA THR A 59 5.57 -8.87 -5.63
C THR A 59 5.35 -8.63 -7.12
N HIS A 60 6.38 -8.13 -7.78
CA HIS A 60 6.54 -8.21 -9.22
C HIS A 60 6.82 -9.67 -9.65
N VAL A 61 6.82 -9.92 -10.97
CA VAL A 61 7.15 -11.24 -11.54
C VAL A 61 8.56 -11.71 -11.18
N ASP A 62 9.49 -10.79 -10.92
CA ASP A 62 10.87 -11.06 -10.48
C ASP A 62 11.03 -11.23 -8.96
N GLY A 63 9.93 -11.21 -8.20
CA GLY A 63 9.94 -11.31 -6.72
C GLY A 63 10.30 -10.02 -5.99
N SER A 64 10.49 -8.90 -6.70
CA SER A 64 10.79 -7.60 -6.11
C SER A 64 9.54 -6.84 -5.69
N CYS A 65 9.72 -5.86 -4.81
CA CYS A 65 8.72 -4.88 -4.39
C CYS A 65 9.38 -3.52 -4.15
N ARG A 66 8.59 -2.47 -4.18
CA ARG A 66 9.01 -1.11 -3.81
C ARG A 66 8.32 -0.69 -2.51
N PRO A 67 8.93 -0.94 -1.34
CA PRO A 67 8.34 -0.58 -0.07
C PRO A 67 8.51 0.90 0.26
N GLN A 68 7.57 1.40 1.06
CA GLN A 68 7.65 2.65 1.80
C GLN A 68 7.74 2.33 3.27
N THR A 69 8.81 2.75 3.93
CA THR A 69 8.94 2.65 5.39
C THR A 69 8.21 3.81 6.05
N VAL A 70 7.46 3.51 7.10
CA VAL A 70 6.66 4.47 7.87
C VAL A 70 7.18 4.48 9.30
N ASP A 71 7.43 5.66 9.83
CA ASP A 71 7.88 5.92 11.19
C ASP A 71 7.06 7.05 11.85
N ASN A 72 7.52 7.53 12.99
CA ASN A 72 6.87 8.58 13.76
C ASN A 72 6.80 9.96 13.07
N SER A 73 7.40 10.14 11.91
CA SER A 73 7.20 11.35 11.08
C SER A 73 5.77 11.45 10.53
N ASN A 74 5.06 10.30 10.48
CA ASN A 74 3.64 10.23 10.17
C ASN A 74 2.90 9.37 11.20
N PRO A 75 2.62 9.93 12.40
CA PRO A 75 2.13 9.16 13.54
C PRO A 75 0.77 8.50 13.31
N ILE A 76 -0.12 9.13 12.52
CA ILE A 76 -1.44 8.55 12.20
C ILE A 76 -1.27 7.31 11.32
N PHE A 77 -0.37 7.35 10.35
CA PHE A 77 -0.14 6.22 9.47
C PHE A 77 0.66 5.10 10.16
N GLU A 78 1.58 5.47 11.03
CA GLU A 78 2.29 4.53 11.88
C GLU A 78 1.31 3.76 12.78
N GLU A 79 0.42 4.46 13.51
CA GLU A 79 -0.61 3.86 14.34
C GLU A 79 -1.55 2.93 13.54
N LEU A 80 -1.96 3.34 12.35
CA LEU A 80 -2.76 2.50 11.46
C LEU A 80 -2.05 1.18 11.13
N LEU A 81 -0.75 1.20 10.86
CA LEU A 81 0.01 -0.01 10.57
C LEU A 81 0.15 -0.93 11.79
N TYR A 82 0.26 -0.39 13.00
CA TYR A 82 0.21 -1.19 14.22
C TYR A 82 -1.16 -1.87 14.43
N GLU A 83 -2.25 -1.15 14.17
CA GLU A 83 -3.59 -1.74 14.25
C GLU A 83 -3.82 -2.81 13.17
N VAL A 84 -3.32 -2.60 11.97
CA VAL A 84 -3.35 -3.60 10.90
C VAL A 84 -2.57 -4.85 11.29
N GLU A 85 -1.42 -4.71 11.94
CA GLU A 85 -0.65 -5.86 12.44
C GLU A 85 -1.43 -6.68 13.47
N LYS A 86 -2.12 -6.02 14.42
CA LYS A 86 -2.96 -6.71 15.40
C LYS A 86 -4.07 -7.53 14.74
N LEU A 87 -4.66 -7.02 13.67
CA LEU A 87 -5.77 -7.68 12.97
C LEU A 87 -5.32 -8.78 11.99
N THR A 88 -4.17 -8.62 11.35
CA THR A 88 -3.74 -9.47 10.22
C THR A 88 -2.47 -10.24 10.47
N GLY A 89 -1.71 -9.88 11.51
CA GLY A 89 -0.37 -10.39 11.76
C GLY A 89 0.73 -9.81 10.86
N LEU A 90 0.39 -8.82 10.01
CA LEU A 90 1.32 -8.15 9.08
C LEU A 90 1.19 -6.63 9.19
N PRO A 91 2.26 -5.90 9.57
CA PRO A 91 2.27 -4.42 9.62
C PRO A 91 2.44 -3.81 8.24
N ILE A 92 1.66 -4.26 7.26
CA ILE A 92 1.87 -3.95 5.84
C ILE A 92 0.53 -3.64 5.17
N LEU A 93 0.53 -2.58 4.36
CA LEU A 93 -0.58 -2.21 3.49
C LEU A 93 -0.13 -2.11 2.03
N LEU A 94 -1.01 -2.49 1.10
CA LEU A 94 -0.86 -2.17 -0.32
C LEU A 94 -0.85 -0.65 -0.51
N ASN A 95 0.14 -0.16 -1.25
CA ASN A 95 0.31 1.25 -1.57
C ASN A 95 0.24 1.46 -3.09
N THR A 96 -0.61 2.39 -3.51
CA THR A 96 -0.75 2.79 -4.92
C THR A 96 -1.24 4.24 -5.00
N SER A 97 -1.01 4.89 -6.13
CA SER A 97 -1.51 6.25 -6.38
C SER A 97 -3.04 6.31 -6.34
N LEU A 98 -3.60 7.39 -5.82
CA LEU A 98 -5.04 7.61 -5.79
C LEU A 98 -5.51 8.19 -7.14
N ASN A 99 -5.81 7.32 -8.08
CA ASN A 99 -6.34 7.66 -9.41
C ASN A 99 -6.96 6.43 -10.07
N ILE A 100 -7.84 6.65 -11.03
CA ILE A 100 -8.22 5.63 -12.02
C ILE A 100 -7.13 5.60 -13.10
N GLN A 101 -6.85 4.43 -13.65
CA GLN A 101 -5.85 4.28 -14.70
C GLN A 101 -6.09 5.25 -15.87
N GLY A 102 -5.00 5.79 -16.40
CA GLY A 102 -5.04 6.78 -17.49
C GLY A 102 -5.47 8.18 -17.06
N LYS A 103 -5.80 8.39 -15.79
CA LYS A 103 -6.11 9.70 -15.22
C LYS A 103 -4.97 10.19 -14.32
N PRO A 104 -4.80 11.52 -14.18
CA PRO A 104 -3.87 12.09 -13.21
C PRO A 104 -4.21 11.66 -11.78
N ILE A 105 -3.22 11.75 -10.87
CA ILE A 105 -3.45 11.61 -9.42
C ILE A 105 -4.48 12.67 -8.99
N CYS A 106 -5.43 12.26 -8.15
CA CYS A 106 -6.44 13.15 -7.60
C CYS A 106 -5.79 14.34 -6.87
N GLY A 107 -5.99 15.54 -7.40
CA GLY A 107 -5.54 16.79 -6.80
C GLY A 107 -6.64 17.52 -6.03
N LYS A 108 -7.87 17.01 -6.09
CA LYS A 108 -9.05 17.58 -5.41
C LYS A 108 -9.90 16.48 -4.78
N ILE A 109 -10.55 16.81 -3.67
CA ILE A 109 -11.42 15.88 -2.92
C ILE A 109 -12.55 15.34 -3.80
N GLU A 110 -13.15 16.20 -4.64
CA GLU A 110 -14.23 15.83 -5.54
C GLU A 110 -13.82 14.72 -6.53
N GLN A 111 -12.58 14.74 -6.99
CA GLN A 111 -12.04 13.70 -7.87
C GLN A 111 -11.92 12.35 -7.13
N ALA A 112 -11.47 12.37 -5.88
CA ALA A 112 -11.39 11.17 -5.06
C ALA A 112 -12.77 10.58 -4.76
N LYS A 113 -13.77 11.42 -4.48
CA LYS A 113 -15.17 11.01 -4.26
C LYS A 113 -15.82 10.35 -5.49
N GLN A 114 -15.32 10.61 -6.68
CA GLN A 114 -15.82 10.02 -7.92
C GLN A 114 -15.28 8.59 -8.18
N ILE A 115 -14.27 8.15 -7.44
CA ILE A 115 -13.73 6.78 -7.58
C ILE A 115 -14.73 5.80 -6.96
N LYS A 116 -15.37 5.00 -7.81
CA LYS A 116 -16.34 3.99 -7.37
C LYS A 116 -15.63 2.81 -6.71
N GLY A 117 -16.28 2.21 -5.72
CA GLY A 117 -15.79 0.98 -5.07
C GLY A 117 -14.82 1.21 -3.90
N LEU A 118 -14.53 2.46 -3.53
CA LEU A 118 -13.85 2.76 -2.27
C LEU A 118 -14.76 2.45 -1.09
N ASP A 119 -14.29 1.67 -0.13
CA ASP A 119 -15.04 1.39 1.10
C ASP A 119 -15.04 2.60 2.03
N ASN A 120 -13.93 3.34 2.05
CA ASN A 120 -13.74 4.52 2.87
C ASN A 120 -12.86 5.54 2.15
N LEU A 121 -13.16 6.81 2.32
CA LEU A 121 -12.32 7.93 1.94
C LEU A 121 -12.00 8.73 3.20
N ILE A 122 -10.72 8.80 3.57
CA ILE A 122 -10.24 9.55 4.74
C ILE A 122 -9.45 10.74 4.24
N ILE A 123 -9.80 11.93 4.73
CA ILE A 123 -9.17 13.20 4.37
C ILE A 123 -8.78 13.90 5.67
N GLY A 124 -7.48 14.03 5.90
CA GLY A 124 -7.01 14.41 7.23
C GLY A 124 -7.41 13.34 8.26
N ASN A 125 -8.19 13.73 9.25
CA ASN A 125 -8.71 12.83 10.29
C ASN A 125 -10.22 12.50 10.12
N GLU A 126 -10.81 12.88 9.00
CA GLU A 126 -12.25 12.73 8.75
C GLU A 126 -12.55 11.66 7.71
N ARG A 127 -13.55 10.83 7.99
CA ARG A 127 -14.09 9.84 7.06
C ARG A 127 -15.20 10.47 6.22
N HIS A 128 -15.11 10.26 4.93
CA HIS A 128 -16.06 10.74 3.93
C HIS A 128 -16.76 9.61 3.19
#